data_dbf0e2045d435e3154a2b13d0d480a16
#
_entry.id   dbf0e2045d435e3154a2b13d0d480a16
#
_cell.length_a   1.000
_cell.length_b   1.000
_cell.length_c   1.000
_cell.angle_alpha   90.00
_cell.angle_beta   90.00
_cell.angle_gamma   90.00
#
_symmetry.space_group_name_H-M   'P 1'
#
loop_
_entity.id
_entity.type
_entity.pdbx_description
1 polymer ?
#
loop_
_entity_poly.entity_id
_entity_poly.type
_entity_poly.pdbx_seq_one_letter_code
_entity_poly.pdbx_strand_id
1 'polypeptide(L)'
;MGIAHFSLVAVSSVLTALSSLSTTPPPDVSRDVAYIESVVFHTPIREFDQSRFMWRRQHRWFDWSTDGCSAPLVGGEGRSFNFVAACRRHDFGYRNLKLLDVRYNCGDTQPGSVCSVNSWTYGRFWNSTQRQHVDEQFNRDMLEYCSSRRRSFRVRCEAWAFAYFKSVRAIGGP
;
A
#
# COMPACT_ATOMS: atom_id res chain seq x y z
N MET A 1 -28.55 37.29 66.33
CA MET A 1 -27.29 37.27 65.62
C MET A 1 -27.06 35.83 65.17
N GLY A 2 -27.39 35.49 63.91
CA GLY A 2 -27.25 34.16 63.37
C GLY A 2 -26.14 34.18 62.34
N ILE A 3 -25.16 33.32 62.53
CA ILE A 3 -24.01 33.16 61.61
C ILE A 3 -24.33 32.01 60.62
N ALA A 4 -24.50 32.36 59.39
CA ALA A 4 -24.70 31.37 58.30
C ALA A 4 -23.37 30.78 57.91
N HIS A 5 -23.20 29.46 58.05
CA HIS A 5 -22.07 28.70 57.49
C HIS A 5 -22.34 28.36 56.04
N PHE A 6 -21.56 28.92 55.13
CA PHE A 6 -21.50 28.49 53.72
C PHE A 6 -20.52 27.33 53.60
N SER A 7 -21.02 26.14 53.31
CA SER A 7 -20.20 24.99 52.90
C SER A 7 -19.86 25.08 51.41
N LEU A 8 -18.59 25.27 51.13
CA LEU A 8 -18.04 25.16 49.77
C LEU A 8 -17.92 23.70 49.40
N VAL A 9 -18.73 23.25 48.44
CA VAL A 9 -18.58 21.93 47.81
C VAL A 9 -17.58 22.07 46.68
N ALA A 10 -16.39 21.50 46.86
CA ALA A 10 -15.38 21.42 45.80
C ALA A 10 -15.78 20.32 44.83
N VAL A 11 -16.15 20.71 43.60
CA VAL A 11 -16.39 19.78 42.50
C VAL A 11 -15.04 19.48 41.85
N SER A 12 -14.45 18.30 42.17
CA SER A 12 -13.27 17.77 41.50
C SER A 12 -13.67 17.20 40.14
N SER A 13 -13.40 17.95 39.09
CA SER A 13 -13.55 17.47 37.73
C SER A 13 -12.38 16.55 37.40
N VAL A 14 -12.61 15.23 37.39
CA VAL A 14 -11.66 14.24 36.88
C VAL A 14 -11.72 14.29 35.36
N LEU A 15 -10.74 14.96 34.75
CA LEU A 15 -10.49 14.84 33.34
C LEU A 15 -9.88 13.46 33.06
N THR A 16 -10.69 12.49 32.66
CA THR A 16 -10.22 11.24 32.04
C THR A 16 -9.70 11.55 30.64
N ALA A 17 -8.39 11.72 30.53
CA ALA A 17 -7.71 11.75 29.24
C ALA A 17 -7.83 10.37 28.59
N LEU A 18 -8.76 10.24 27.65
CA LEU A 18 -8.82 9.11 26.74
C LEU A 18 -7.61 9.20 25.80
N SER A 19 -6.48 8.65 26.26
CA SER A 19 -5.35 8.34 25.39
C SER A 19 -5.82 7.25 24.42
N SER A 20 -6.21 7.65 23.21
CA SER A 20 -6.42 6.75 22.10
C SER A 20 -5.05 6.14 21.72
N LEU A 21 -4.69 5.08 22.41
CA LEU A 21 -3.60 4.21 22.02
C LEU A 21 -3.98 3.66 20.65
N SER A 22 -3.31 4.16 19.62
CA SER A 22 -3.34 3.54 18.29
C SER A 22 -2.63 2.20 18.41
N THR A 23 -3.34 1.19 18.92
CA THR A 23 -2.85 -0.17 18.98
C THR A 23 -2.82 -0.71 17.57
N THR A 24 -1.61 -0.92 17.04
CA THR A 24 -1.43 -1.74 15.84
C THR A 24 -2.14 -3.06 16.08
N PRO A 25 -3.08 -3.48 15.21
CA PRO A 25 -3.78 -4.73 15.43
C PRO A 25 -2.78 -5.89 15.46
N PRO A 26 -3.05 -6.95 16.23
CA PRO A 26 -2.17 -8.12 16.27
C PRO A 26 -1.98 -8.70 14.86
N PRO A 27 -0.83 -9.30 14.57
CA PRO A 27 -0.57 -9.94 13.30
C PRO A 27 -1.66 -10.97 12.94
N ASP A 28 -2.24 -10.83 11.75
CA ASP A 28 -3.25 -11.75 11.21
C ASP A 28 -3.03 -11.88 9.71
N VAL A 29 -2.51 -13.03 9.29
CA VAL A 29 -2.14 -13.30 7.90
C VAL A 29 -3.33 -13.19 6.95
N SER A 30 -4.49 -13.71 7.34
CA SER A 30 -5.68 -13.71 6.46
C SER A 30 -6.20 -12.29 6.23
N ARG A 31 -6.24 -11.49 7.29
CA ARG A 31 -6.63 -10.08 7.21
C ARG A 31 -5.64 -9.27 6.38
N ASP A 32 -4.34 -9.49 6.56
CA ASP A 32 -3.32 -8.73 5.88
C ASP A 32 -3.27 -9.09 4.38
N VAL A 33 -3.43 -10.38 4.03
CA VAL A 33 -3.60 -10.83 2.63
C VAL A 33 -4.84 -10.18 2.01
N ALA A 34 -6.00 -10.31 2.66
CA ALA A 34 -7.25 -9.76 2.15
C ALA A 34 -7.19 -8.24 1.93
N TYR A 35 -6.49 -7.52 2.82
CA TYR A 35 -6.30 -6.07 2.66
C TYR A 35 -5.43 -5.74 1.44
N ILE A 36 -4.30 -6.44 1.25
CA ILE A 36 -3.44 -6.23 0.09
C ILE A 36 -4.20 -6.54 -1.20
N GLU A 37 -4.92 -7.66 -1.25
CA GLU A 37 -5.73 -8.05 -2.42
C GLU A 37 -6.80 -7.00 -2.73
N SER A 38 -7.51 -6.51 -1.71
CA SER A 38 -8.50 -5.44 -1.86
C SER A 38 -7.89 -4.18 -2.46
N VAL A 39 -6.76 -3.71 -1.91
CA VAL A 39 -6.10 -2.47 -2.37
C VAL A 39 -5.53 -2.64 -3.77
N VAL A 40 -4.90 -3.78 -4.07
CA VAL A 40 -4.21 -3.99 -5.34
C VAL A 40 -5.17 -4.35 -6.46
N PHE A 41 -6.13 -5.27 -6.23
CA PHE A 41 -6.89 -5.89 -7.31
C PHE A 41 -8.35 -5.45 -7.38
N HIS A 42 -8.94 -4.97 -6.28
CA HIS A 42 -10.37 -4.71 -6.22
C HIS A 42 -10.74 -3.23 -6.07
N THR A 43 -9.81 -2.41 -5.62
CA THR A 43 -10.03 -0.97 -5.50
C THR A 43 -9.86 -0.27 -6.87
N PRO A 44 -10.80 0.57 -7.31
CA PRO A 44 -10.60 1.41 -8.49
C PRO A 44 -9.35 2.29 -8.35
N ILE A 45 -8.57 2.45 -9.43
CA ILE A 45 -7.29 3.20 -9.36
C ILE A 45 -7.48 4.66 -8.91
N ARG A 46 -8.60 5.28 -9.28
CA ARG A 46 -8.94 6.63 -8.83
C ARG A 46 -9.16 6.70 -7.33
N GLU A 47 -9.86 5.73 -6.75
CA GLU A 47 -10.10 5.65 -5.31
C GLU A 47 -8.80 5.40 -4.57
N PHE A 48 -7.96 4.49 -5.05
CA PHE A 48 -6.62 4.26 -4.50
C PHE A 48 -5.81 5.57 -4.43
N ASP A 49 -5.75 6.33 -5.53
CA ASP A 49 -4.96 7.56 -5.57
C ASP A 49 -5.49 8.64 -4.62
N GLN A 50 -6.82 8.78 -4.51
CA GLN A 50 -7.48 9.74 -3.62
C GLN A 50 -7.33 9.35 -2.14
N SER A 51 -7.47 8.07 -1.81
CA SER A 51 -7.53 7.59 -0.43
C SER A 51 -6.17 7.20 0.14
N ARG A 52 -5.17 6.98 -0.69
CA ARG A 52 -3.84 6.48 -0.33
C ARG A 52 -3.21 7.23 0.86
N PHE A 53 -3.32 8.57 0.89
CA PHE A 53 -2.74 9.36 1.97
C PHE A 53 -3.39 9.05 3.32
N MET A 54 -4.71 8.89 3.33
CA MET A 54 -5.50 8.54 4.50
C MET A 54 -5.20 7.11 4.96
N TRP A 55 -5.21 6.17 4.02
CA TRP A 55 -4.93 4.76 4.27
C TRP A 55 -3.51 4.54 4.82
N ARG A 56 -2.51 5.22 4.30
CA ARG A 56 -1.15 5.20 4.84
C ARG A 56 -1.11 5.58 6.33
N ARG A 57 -1.95 6.51 6.76
CA ARG A 57 -2.01 6.93 8.17
C ARG A 57 -2.77 5.93 9.05
N GLN A 58 -3.80 5.30 8.51
CA GLN A 58 -4.64 4.33 9.20
C GLN A 58 -4.01 2.94 9.24
N HIS A 59 -3.32 2.56 8.19
CA HIS A 59 -2.75 1.23 7.98
C HIS A 59 -1.22 1.28 7.93
N ARG A 60 -0.59 1.83 8.96
CA ARG A 60 0.88 1.95 9.09
C ARG A 60 1.60 0.60 9.15
N TRP A 61 0.86 -0.46 9.30
CA TRP A 61 1.33 -1.84 9.30
C TRP A 61 1.89 -2.27 7.95
N PHE A 62 1.41 -1.67 6.87
CA PHE A 62 1.85 -1.93 5.51
C PHE A 62 2.93 -0.96 5.05
N ASP A 63 3.73 -1.40 4.08
CA ASP A 63 4.72 -0.55 3.42
C ASP A 63 4.06 0.27 2.30
N TRP A 64 3.95 1.57 2.53
CA TRP A 64 3.41 2.57 1.59
C TRP A 64 4.49 3.35 0.86
N SER A 65 5.76 2.94 1.01
CA SER A 65 6.85 3.58 0.27
C SER A 65 6.74 3.29 -1.23
N THR A 66 7.29 4.18 -2.02
CA THR A 66 7.27 4.08 -3.49
C THR A 66 8.53 4.75 -4.01
N ASP A 67 9.10 4.18 -5.05
CA ASP A 67 10.14 4.81 -5.86
C ASP A 67 9.57 5.42 -7.15
N GLY A 68 8.24 5.43 -7.25
CA GLY A 68 7.51 5.98 -8.38
C GLY A 68 7.63 5.11 -9.63
N CYS A 69 7.58 5.75 -10.81
CA CYS A 69 7.71 5.06 -12.09
C CYS A 69 9.18 4.86 -12.49
N SER A 70 10.05 4.48 -11.57
CA SER A 70 11.50 4.33 -11.81
C SER A 70 11.83 3.06 -12.58
N ALA A 71 11.46 3.01 -13.86
CA ALA A 71 11.93 1.94 -14.73
C ALA A 71 13.23 2.37 -15.43
N PRO A 72 14.33 1.59 -15.33
CA PRO A 72 15.63 1.97 -15.85
C PRO A 72 15.67 2.33 -17.34
N LEU A 73 14.76 1.76 -18.13
CA LEU A 73 14.71 1.94 -19.57
C LEU A 73 13.69 2.99 -20.05
N VAL A 74 12.69 3.33 -19.24
CA VAL A 74 11.61 4.24 -19.65
C VAL A 74 11.63 5.58 -18.93
N GLY A 75 12.53 5.75 -17.95
CA GLY A 75 12.76 7.01 -17.26
C GLY A 75 11.78 7.29 -16.12
N GLY A 76 11.99 8.41 -15.43
CA GLY A 76 11.23 8.78 -14.25
C GLY A 76 9.79 9.20 -14.50
N GLU A 77 9.12 9.55 -13.43
CA GLU A 77 7.68 9.87 -13.36
C GLU A 77 7.19 10.70 -14.55
N GLY A 78 6.27 10.11 -15.33
CA GLY A 78 5.36 10.90 -16.16
C GLY A 78 5.95 11.64 -17.36
N ARG A 79 7.08 11.22 -17.92
CA ARG A 79 7.66 11.92 -19.08
C ARG A 79 6.69 12.15 -20.25
N SER A 80 5.71 11.27 -20.42
CA SER A 80 4.74 11.37 -21.50
C SER A 80 3.30 11.28 -21.03
N PHE A 81 3.02 10.50 -19.99
CA PHE A 81 1.70 10.28 -19.41
C PHE A 81 1.80 10.06 -17.90
N ASN A 82 0.81 10.52 -17.14
CA ASN A 82 0.82 10.42 -15.69
C ASN A 82 0.36 9.04 -15.23
N PHE A 83 1.28 8.08 -15.13
CA PHE A 83 1.03 6.75 -14.58
C PHE A 83 1.36 6.63 -13.08
N VAL A 84 1.58 7.76 -12.40
CA VAL A 84 2.04 7.79 -10.99
C VAL A 84 1.16 6.98 -10.05
N ALA A 85 -0.18 7.05 -10.21
CA ALA A 85 -1.09 6.25 -9.38
C ALA A 85 -0.90 4.75 -9.61
N ALA A 86 -0.76 4.33 -10.87
CA ALA A 86 -0.51 2.94 -11.24
C ALA A 86 0.84 2.44 -10.68
N CYS A 87 1.90 3.24 -10.82
CA CYS A 87 3.22 2.89 -10.27
C CYS A 87 3.18 2.74 -8.74
N ARG A 88 2.51 3.65 -8.04
CA ARG A 88 2.36 3.59 -6.58
C ARG A 88 1.59 2.37 -6.11
N ARG A 89 0.55 1.95 -6.84
CA ARG A 89 -0.20 0.73 -6.52
C ARG A 89 0.62 -0.52 -6.81
N HIS A 90 1.37 -0.54 -7.90
CA HIS A 90 2.31 -1.60 -8.22
C HIS A 90 3.37 -1.77 -7.12
N ASP A 91 4.01 -0.69 -6.69
CA ASP A 91 4.97 -0.70 -5.58
C ASP A 91 4.34 -1.22 -4.29
N PHE A 92 3.11 -0.78 -3.98
CA PHE A 92 2.39 -1.28 -2.80
C PHE A 92 2.19 -2.79 -2.85
N GLY A 93 1.78 -3.34 -3.98
CA GLY A 93 1.62 -4.79 -4.18
C GLY A 93 2.93 -5.55 -3.99
N TYR A 94 3.99 -5.14 -4.68
CA TYR A 94 5.31 -5.75 -4.59
C TYR A 94 5.87 -5.75 -3.18
N ARG A 95 5.89 -4.58 -2.52
CA ARG A 95 6.47 -4.40 -1.20
C ARG A 95 5.72 -5.17 -0.13
N ASN A 96 4.39 -5.18 -0.18
CA ASN A 96 3.60 -5.80 0.86
C ASN A 96 3.48 -7.32 0.70
N LEU A 97 3.47 -7.88 -0.50
CA LEU A 97 3.56 -9.33 -0.68
C LEU A 97 4.92 -9.87 -0.20
N LYS A 98 6.03 -9.16 -0.46
CA LYS A 98 7.34 -9.47 0.13
C LYS A 98 7.34 -9.33 1.65
N LEU A 99 6.68 -8.30 2.18
CA LEU A 99 6.56 -8.06 3.60
C LEU A 99 5.78 -9.18 4.32
N LEU A 100 4.76 -9.78 3.67
CA LEU A 100 4.06 -10.94 4.21
C LEU A 100 4.99 -12.14 4.36
N ASP A 101 5.87 -12.38 3.40
CA ASP A 101 6.86 -13.47 3.52
C ASP A 101 7.81 -13.22 4.69
N VAL A 102 8.27 -11.98 4.87
CA VAL A 102 9.10 -11.60 6.02
C VAL A 102 8.38 -11.80 7.34
N ARG A 103 7.08 -11.56 7.40
CA ARG A 103 6.28 -11.62 8.65
C ARG A 103 5.77 -12.99 8.99
N TYR A 104 5.37 -13.77 8.01
CA TYR A 104 4.55 -14.96 8.21
C TYR A 104 5.18 -16.27 7.66
N ASN A 105 6.30 -16.17 6.96
CA ASN A 105 6.93 -17.33 6.34
C ASN A 105 8.23 -17.78 7.05
N CYS A 106 8.35 -17.45 8.33
CA CYS A 106 9.56 -17.71 9.13
C CYS A 106 9.70 -19.15 9.66
N GLY A 107 8.88 -20.10 9.22
CA GLY A 107 8.88 -21.43 9.80
C GLY A 107 8.49 -21.40 11.30
N ASP A 108 9.00 -22.32 12.09
CA ASP A 108 8.69 -22.50 13.52
C ASP A 108 9.28 -21.43 14.46
N THR A 109 9.73 -20.29 13.93
CA THR A 109 10.23 -19.21 14.78
C THR A 109 9.09 -18.47 15.46
N GLN A 110 9.33 -18.08 16.71
CA GLN A 110 8.38 -17.42 17.62
C GLN A 110 7.58 -16.30 16.93
N PRO A 111 6.29 -16.13 17.24
CA PRO A 111 5.50 -15.01 16.75
C PRO A 111 6.20 -13.67 17.07
N GLY A 112 6.49 -12.89 16.03
CA GLY A 112 7.17 -11.60 16.15
C GLY A 112 8.67 -11.61 15.87
N SER A 113 9.28 -12.77 15.59
CA SER A 113 10.66 -12.81 15.09
C SER A 113 10.68 -12.35 13.63
N VAL A 114 11.52 -11.36 13.33
CA VAL A 114 11.77 -10.89 11.96
C VAL A 114 12.66 -11.92 11.28
N CYS A 115 12.14 -12.61 10.27
CA CYS A 115 12.97 -13.46 9.45
C CYS A 115 13.94 -12.62 8.62
N SER A 116 15.17 -13.06 8.55
CA SER A 116 16.07 -12.63 7.49
C SER A 116 15.73 -13.36 6.19
N VAL A 117 14.53 -13.11 5.66
CA VAL A 117 14.22 -13.54 4.29
C VAL A 117 14.94 -12.60 3.36
N ASN A 118 15.81 -13.17 2.53
CA ASN A 118 16.45 -12.41 1.48
C ASN A 118 15.34 -11.86 0.56
N SER A 119 15.17 -10.55 0.51
CA SER A 119 14.12 -9.86 -0.26
C SER A 119 14.15 -10.16 -1.78
N TRP A 120 15.13 -10.92 -2.22
CA TRP A 120 15.37 -11.32 -3.60
C TRP A 120 14.90 -12.75 -3.93
N THR A 121 14.39 -13.50 -2.97
CA THR A 121 13.88 -14.87 -3.19
C THR A 121 12.37 -14.91 -3.14
N TYR A 122 11.78 -15.76 -3.96
CA TYR A 122 10.36 -16.07 -3.87
C TYR A 122 10.04 -16.79 -2.56
N GLY A 123 8.89 -16.43 -1.98
CA GLY A 123 8.33 -17.05 -0.79
C GLY A 123 6.91 -17.56 -1.04
N ARG A 124 6.16 -17.72 0.04
CA ARG A 124 4.76 -18.17 -0.02
C ARG A 124 3.84 -17.13 -0.64
N PHE A 125 4.02 -15.86 -0.25
CA PHE A 125 3.15 -14.75 -0.67
C PHE A 125 3.72 -14.02 -1.88
N TRP A 126 5.04 -13.86 -1.96
CA TRP A 126 5.73 -13.31 -3.10
C TRP A 126 6.31 -14.43 -3.97
N ASN A 127 5.71 -14.68 -5.11
CA ASN A 127 6.13 -15.70 -6.07
C ASN A 127 5.88 -15.23 -7.52
N SER A 128 6.32 -16.02 -8.50
CA SER A 128 6.19 -15.67 -9.92
C SER A 128 4.75 -15.40 -10.35
N THR A 129 3.79 -16.13 -9.79
CA THR A 129 2.36 -15.96 -10.09
C THR A 129 1.84 -14.65 -9.51
N GLN A 130 2.11 -14.38 -8.24
CA GLN A 130 1.68 -13.13 -7.59
C GLN A 130 2.34 -11.92 -8.24
N ARG A 131 3.63 -12.02 -8.57
CA ARG A 131 4.32 -11.01 -9.35
C ARG A 131 3.61 -10.72 -10.66
N GLN A 132 3.27 -11.77 -11.41
CA GLN A 132 2.56 -11.61 -12.68
C GLN A 132 1.21 -10.91 -12.49
N HIS A 133 0.43 -11.29 -11.48
CA HIS A 133 -0.87 -10.67 -11.20
C HIS A 133 -0.72 -9.16 -10.91
N VAL A 134 0.27 -8.78 -10.11
CA VAL A 134 0.53 -7.37 -9.80
C VAL A 134 0.97 -6.59 -11.04
N ASP A 135 1.84 -7.17 -11.88
CA ASP A 135 2.27 -6.56 -13.15
C ASP A 135 1.10 -6.40 -14.14
N GLU A 136 0.22 -7.40 -14.23
CA GLU A 136 -0.99 -7.31 -15.06
C GLU A 136 -1.96 -6.26 -14.55
N GLN A 137 -2.11 -6.13 -13.22
CA GLN A 137 -2.91 -5.05 -12.64
C GLN A 137 -2.31 -3.68 -12.97
N PHE A 138 -0.99 -3.53 -12.85
CA PHE A 138 -0.30 -2.32 -13.26
C PHE A 138 -0.58 -1.93 -14.71
N ASN A 139 -0.55 -2.91 -15.61
CA ASN A 139 -0.90 -2.68 -17.00
C ASN A 139 -2.37 -2.24 -17.16
N ARG A 140 -3.32 -2.89 -16.48
CA ARG A 140 -4.74 -2.50 -16.50
C ARG A 140 -4.95 -1.06 -16.04
N ASP A 141 -4.28 -0.64 -14.97
CA ASP A 141 -4.37 0.71 -14.42
C ASP A 141 -3.88 1.76 -15.40
N MET A 142 -2.78 1.50 -16.07
CA MET A 142 -2.25 2.40 -17.10
C MET A 142 -3.18 2.48 -18.32
N LEU A 143 -3.76 1.35 -18.75
CA LEU A 143 -4.72 1.32 -19.85
C LEU A 143 -6.03 2.03 -19.48
N GLU A 144 -6.51 1.92 -18.23
CA GLU A 144 -7.65 2.68 -17.73
C GLU A 144 -7.38 4.18 -17.81
N TYR A 145 -6.20 4.63 -17.36
CA TYR A 145 -5.79 6.01 -17.54
C TYR A 145 -5.77 6.42 -19.02
N CYS A 146 -5.24 5.59 -19.92
CA CYS A 146 -5.18 5.88 -21.35
C CYS A 146 -6.56 5.97 -21.98
N SER A 147 -7.53 5.18 -21.52
CA SER A 147 -8.90 5.19 -22.05
C SER A 147 -9.59 6.55 -21.87
N SER A 148 -9.22 7.30 -20.83
CA SER A 148 -9.72 8.66 -20.56
C SER A 148 -9.13 9.73 -21.49
N ARG A 149 -8.15 9.40 -22.33
CA ARG A 149 -7.47 10.35 -23.20
C ARG A 149 -8.21 10.51 -24.55
N ARG A 150 -8.03 11.66 -25.18
CA ARG A 150 -8.51 11.90 -26.55
C ARG A 150 -7.94 10.81 -27.47
N ARG A 151 -8.74 10.39 -28.45
CA ARG A 151 -8.39 9.29 -29.38
C ARG A 151 -6.99 9.45 -30.01
N SER A 152 -6.62 10.68 -30.38
CA SER A 152 -5.31 10.99 -30.98
C SER A 152 -4.11 10.72 -30.05
N PHE A 153 -4.32 10.77 -28.73
CA PHE A 153 -3.27 10.51 -27.74
C PHE A 153 -3.32 9.09 -27.18
N ARG A 154 -4.45 8.40 -27.32
CA ARG A 154 -4.66 7.07 -26.71
C ARG A 154 -3.65 6.05 -27.20
N VAL A 155 -3.45 5.91 -28.51
CA VAL A 155 -2.51 4.94 -29.09
C VAL A 155 -1.09 5.14 -28.55
N ARG A 156 -0.65 6.40 -28.46
CA ARG A 156 0.66 6.72 -27.88
C ARG A 156 0.74 6.42 -26.39
N CYS A 157 -0.35 6.67 -25.65
CA CYS A 157 -0.46 6.36 -24.24
C CYS A 157 -0.36 4.84 -24.01
N GLU A 158 -1.09 4.06 -24.76
CA GLU A 158 -1.09 2.59 -24.70
C GLU A 158 0.28 2.01 -25.06
N ALA A 159 0.98 2.60 -26.05
CA ALA A 159 2.35 2.21 -26.37
C ALA A 159 3.32 2.44 -25.21
N TRP A 160 3.18 3.56 -24.47
CA TRP A 160 3.95 3.79 -23.25
C TRP A 160 3.56 2.84 -22.13
N ALA A 161 2.25 2.57 -21.91
CA ALA A 161 1.79 1.59 -20.94
C ALA A 161 2.41 0.21 -21.21
N PHE A 162 2.44 -0.22 -22.46
CA PHE A 162 3.07 -1.45 -22.87
C PHE A 162 4.59 -1.46 -22.58
N ALA A 163 5.30 -0.35 -22.87
CA ALA A 163 6.73 -0.24 -22.59
C ALA A 163 7.02 -0.37 -21.08
N TYR A 164 6.26 0.30 -20.23
CA TYR A 164 6.36 0.17 -18.76
C TYR A 164 6.08 -1.27 -18.32
N PHE A 165 4.99 -1.87 -18.80
CA PHE A 165 4.65 -3.26 -18.48
C PHE A 165 5.77 -4.24 -18.86
N LYS A 166 6.32 -4.10 -20.07
CA LYS A 166 7.45 -4.95 -20.50
C LYS A 166 8.69 -4.75 -19.65
N SER A 167 8.96 -3.52 -19.20
CA SER A 167 10.10 -3.21 -18.35
C SER A 167 9.99 -3.89 -16.99
N VAL A 168 8.84 -3.80 -16.32
CA VAL A 168 8.65 -4.45 -15.00
C VAL A 168 8.69 -5.97 -15.13
N ARG A 169 8.14 -6.54 -16.23
CA ARG A 169 8.24 -7.99 -16.50
C ARG A 169 9.67 -8.47 -16.72
N ALA A 170 10.52 -7.65 -17.36
CA ALA A 170 11.89 -8.01 -17.68
C ALA A 170 12.86 -7.83 -16.50
N ILE A 171 12.67 -6.76 -15.69
CA ILE A 171 13.67 -6.29 -14.74
C ILE A 171 13.18 -6.46 -13.28
N GLY A 172 11.88 -6.46 -13.05
CA GLY A 172 11.28 -6.54 -11.72
C GLY A 172 11.49 -7.88 -11.00
N GLY A 173 12.65 -8.53 -11.14
CA GLY A 173 13.09 -9.82 -10.62
C GLY A 173 12.49 -10.25 -9.28
N PRO A 174 12.80 -11.46 -8.78
CA PRO A 174 12.09 -12.00 -7.62
C PRO A 174 12.14 -11.09 -6.41
#